data_bf024d59e043da1ff5b5dcea8df0c529
#
_entry.id   bf024d59e043da1ff5b5dcea8df0c529
#
_cell.length_a   1.000
_cell.length_b   1.000
_cell.length_c   1.000
_cell.angle_alpha   90.00
_cell.angle_beta   90.00
_cell.angle_gamma   90.00
#
_symmetry.space_group_name_H-M   'P 1'
#
loop_
_entity.id
_entity.type
_entity.pdbx_description
1 polymer ?
#
loop_
_entity_poly.entity_id
_entity_poly.type
_entity_poly.pdbx_seq_one_letter_code
_entity_poly.pdbx_strand_id
1 'polypeptide(L)'
;MFKAIFLSVLLLCTQGFSELLTEDGKPSSPLVAIFETLEIPSDTPVENLVEQLKKKCHQTGDRWNFTHRFEEERDTLLPLLEELGCFQTIQAKHNHYTYAVILGALRSSVQKRIDFLVQEWLRGVRFDHVVFLTGTRKLLPKEECPNLCSETEMMEYVWTQTEMPDTLKNLPLIVVDSPPAPGRDRATTESTVFAWLELSPLPGSCLIFSSQPYVGYQDAILRARMPHTFMIETVGPEGGRDLPTSILMDNLAKWLHWSVLSNDS
;
A
#
# COMPACT_ATOMS: atom_id res chain seq x y z
N MET A 1 -34.51 -18.44 39.84
CA MET A 1 -33.87 -19.02 38.64
C MET A 1 -33.41 -17.88 37.73
N PHE A 2 -32.22 -17.34 38.01
CA PHE A 2 -31.64 -16.23 37.23
C PHE A 2 -30.83 -16.77 36.08
N LYS A 3 -31.23 -16.50 34.82
CA LYS A 3 -30.45 -16.77 33.64
C LYS A 3 -29.41 -15.65 33.50
N ALA A 4 -28.13 -16.00 33.68
CA ALA A 4 -27.02 -15.13 33.38
C ALA A 4 -26.90 -15.07 31.82
N ILE A 5 -27.11 -13.87 31.28
CA ILE A 5 -26.82 -13.57 29.86
C ILE A 5 -25.34 -13.27 29.79
N PHE A 6 -24.56 -14.19 29.22
CA PHE A 6 -23.18 -13.95 28.83
C PHE A 6 -23.18 -13.03 27.59
N LEU A 7 -22.88 -11.77 27.81
CA LEU A 7 -22.62 -10.80 26.76
C LEU A 7 -21.17 -11.05 26.28
N SER A 8 -21.02 -11.82 25.19
CA SER A 8 -19.73 -11.94 24.50
C SER A 8 -19.44 -10.60 23.84
N VAL A 9 -18.59 -9.80 24.46
CA VAL A 9 -17.99 -8.64 23.81
C VAL A 9 -17.01 -9.19 22.78
N LEU A 10 -17.43 -9.20 21.51
CA LEU A 10 -16.54 -9.39 20.38
C LEU A 10 -15.62 -8.16 20.34
N LEU A 11 -14.40 -8.29 20.86
CA LEU A 11 -13.35 -7.32 20.61
C LEU A 11 -13.04 -7.40 19.11
N LEU A 12 -13.65 -6.52 18.33
CA LEU A 12 -13.20 -6.22 16.97
C LEU A 12 -11.83 -5.54 17.12
N CYS A 13 -10.77 -6.33 17.14
CA CYS A 13 -9.44 -5.83 16.89
C CYS A 13 -9.47 -5.24 15.47
N THR A 14 -9.51 -3.92 15.36
CA THR A 14 -9.18 -3.22 14.13
C THR A 14 -7.69 -3.48 13.89
N GLN A 15 -7.39 -4.52 13.13
CA GLN A 15 -6.02 -4.85 12.75
C GLN A 15 -5.54 -3.76 11.79
N GLY A 16 -4.68 -2.86 12.30
CA GLY A 16 -3.82 -2.06 11.45
C GLY A 16 -2.56 -2.87 11.11
N PHE A 17 -1.73 -2.40 10.17
CA PHE A 17 -0.38 -2.95 10.04
C PHE A 17 0.41 -2.58 11.31
N SER A 18 1.27 -3.51 11.75
CA SER A 18 2.17 -3.26 12.88
C SER A 18 3.24 -2.25 12.44
N GLU A 19 3.62 -1.36 13.34
CA GLU A 19 4.73 -0.46 13.07
C GLU A 19 6.04 -1.26 12.96
N LEU A 20 6.86 -0.95 11.95
CA LEU A 20 8.18 -1.56 11.79
C LEU A 20 9.14 -1.10 12.89
N LEU A 21 8.96 0.12 13.35
CA LEU A 21 9.73 0.74 14.42
C LEU A 21 8.84 1.00 15.63
N THR A 22 9.38 0.87 16.80
CA THR A 22 8.75 1.24 18.07
C THR A 22 8.74 2.77 18.23
N GLU A 23 8.02 3.31 19.21
CA GLU A 23 7.96 4.76 19.49
C GLU A 23 9.36 5.37 19.76
N ASP A 24 10.31 4.57 20.25
CA ASP A 24 11.70 4.99 20.47
C ASP A 24 12.61 4.75 19.24
N GLY A 25 12.02 4.49 18.07
CA GLY A 25 12.73 4.36 16.79
C GLY A 25 13.48 3.05 16.59
N LYS A 26 13.31 2.06 17.48
CA LYS A 26 13.97 0.76 17.34
C LYS A 26 13.14 -0.21 16.51
N PRO A 27 13.79 -1.19 15.85
CA PRO A 27 13.07 -2.25 15.14
C PRO A 27 12.12 -3.01 16.07
N SER A 28 10.91 -3.30 15.59
CA SER A 28 9.92 -4.15 16.28
C SER A 28 10.43 -5.60 16.35
N SER A 29 9.90 -6.39 17.30
CA SER A 29 10.34 -7.78 17.49
C SER A 29 10.29 -8.64 16.22
N PRO A 30 9.23 -8.61 15.39
CA PRO A 30 9.20 -9.36 14.13
C PRO A 30 10.29 -8.89 13.15
N LEU A 31 10.58 -7.57 13.11
CA LEU A 31 11.63 -7.04 12.25
C LEU A 31 13.03 -7.46 12.71
N VAL A 32 13.28 -7.50 14.03
CA VAL A 32 14.53 -8.05 14.58
C VAL A 32 14.72 -9.51 14.18
N ALA A 33 13.67 -10.34 14.32
CA ALA A 33 13.73 -11.75 13.92
C ALA A 33 13.98 -11.93 12.41
N ILE A 34 13.45 -11.03 11.57
CA ILE A 34 13.77 -10.99 10.13
C ILE A 34 15.25 -10.67 9.91
N PHE A 35 15.81 -9.68 10.63
CA PHE A 35 17.24 -9.37 10.53
C PHE A 35 18.11 -10.55 10.92
N GLU A 36 17.78 -11.25 12.02
CA GLU A 36 18.48 -12.46 12.45
C GLU A 36 18.41 -13.56 11.37
N THR A 37 17.23 -13.83 10.81
CA THR A 37 17.05 -14.80 9.72
C THR A 37 17.89 -14.44 8.49
N LEU A 38 18.07 -13.16 8.23
CA LEU A 38 18.86 -12.65 7.12
C LEU A 38 20.34 -12.41 7.48
N GLU A 39 20.79 -12.78 8.68
CA GLU A 39 22.16 -12.54 9.16
C GLU A 39 22.56 -11.04 9.09
N ILE A 40 21.63 -10.14 9.40
CA ILE A 40 21.87 -8.71 9.52
C ILE A 40 22.02 -8.37 11.01
N PRO A 41 23.15 -7.82 11.46
CA PRO A 41 23.33 -7.41 12.86
C PRO A 41 22.31 -6.35 13.27
N SER A 42 21.43 -6.68 14.24
CA SER A 42 20.32 -5.82 14.66
C SER A 42 20.68 -4.77 15.73
N ASP A 43 21.92 -4.79 16.25
CA ASP A 43 22.46 -3.90 17.28
C ASP A 43 23.06 -2.60 16.71
N THR A 44 22.83 -2.32 15.44
CA THR A 44 23.35 -1.13 14.74
C THR A 44 22.26 -0.05 14.61
N PRO A 45 22.63 1.23 14.39
CA PRO A 45 21.67 2.31 14.12
C PRO A 45 20.71 1.95 13.00
N VAL A 46 19.46 2.44 13.07
CA VAL A 46 18.39 2.08 12.14
C VAL A 46 18.72 2.44 10.68
N GLU A 47 19.46 3.50 10.46
CA GLU A 47 19.92 3.93 9.12
C GLU A 47 20.83 2.86 8.50
N ASN A 48 21.70 2.26 9.30
CA ASN A 48 22.56 1.16 8.86
C ASN A 48 21.76 -0.10 8.56
N LEU A 49 20.71 -0.38 9.35
CA LEU A 49 19.80 -1.51 9.10
C LEU A 49 19.05 -1.31 7.78
N VAL A 50 18.56 -0.10 7.49
CA VAL A 50 17.95 0.26 6.18
C VAL A 50 18.91 -0.06 5.05
N GLU A 51 20.15 0.41 5.12
CA GLU A 51 21.14 0.20 4.06
C GLU A 51 21.49 -1.29 3.87
N GLN A 52 21.66 -2.03 4.97
CA GLN A 52 21.95 -3.47 4.92
C GLN A 52 20.77 -4.27 4.34
N LEU A 53 19.55 -4.00 4.81
CA LEU A 53 18.34 -4.65 4.28
C LEU A 53 18.14 -4.33 2.80
N LYS A 54 18.34 -3.07 2.41
CA LYS A 54 18.26 -2.61 1.04
C LYS A 54 19.30 -3.31 0.15
N LYS A 55 20.55 -3.37 0.59
CA LYS A 55 21.64 -4.07 -0.12
C LYS A 55 21.33 -5.57 -0.30
N LYS A 56 20.75 -6.21 0.71
CA LYS A 56 20.46 -7.66 0.70
C LYS A 56 19.18 -7.99 -0.08
N CYS A 57 18.15 -7.16 0.01
CA CYS A 57 16.80 -7.47 -0.47
C CYS A 57 16.36 -6.69 -1.71
N HIS A 58 16.92 -5.49 -1.96
CA HIS A 58 16.49 -4.66 -3.08
C HIS A 58 16.67 -5.39 -4.41
N GLN A 59 15.63 -5.30 -5.24
CA GLN A 59 15.65 -5.82 -6.61
C GLN A 59 15.86 -4.67 -7.59
N THR A 60 16.87 -4.82 -8.45
CA THR A 60 17.10 -3.93 -9.58
C THR A 60 16.22 -4.35 -10.76
N GLY A 61 15.51 -3.40 -11.36
CA GLY A 61 14.64 -3.65 -12.50
C GLY A 61 13.16 -3.78 -12.14
N ASP A 62 12.39 -4.29 -13.09
CA ASP A 62 10.95 -4.44 -12.95
C ASP A 62 10.58 -5.63 -12.05
N ARG A 63 9.45 -5.50 -11.33
CA ARG A 63 8.94 -6.52 -10.40
C ARG A 63 8.63 -7.87 -11.04
N TRP A 64 8.52 -7.94 -12.34
CA TRP A 64 8.32 -9.19 -13.09
C TRP A 64 9.62 -9.87 -13.54
N ASN A 65 10.77 -9.22 -13.37
CA ASN A 65 12.12 -9.77 -13.60
C ASN A 65 12.81 -10.05 -12.26
N PHE A 66 12.14 -10.78 -11.38
CA PHE A 66 12.67 -11.09 -10.06
C PHE A 66 13.56 -12.33 -10.08
N THR A 67 14.55 -12.36 -9.19
CA THR A 67 15.34 -13.55 -8.87
C THR A 67 14.69 -14.29 -7.73
N HIS A 68 14.64 -15.62 -7.79
CA HIS A 68 14.21 -16.46 -6.68
C HIS A 68 15.27 -16.45 -5.59
N ARG A 69 15.15 -15.55 -4.61
CA ARG A 69 15.98 -15.44 -3.42
C ARG A 69 15.13 -15.63 -2.18
N PHE A 70 15.71 -16.13 -1.11
CA PHE A 70 15.07 -16.31 0.19
C PHE A 70 13.95 -17.37 0.18
N GLU A 71 13.94 -18.29 -0.76
CA GLU A 71 12.94 -19.36 -0.78
C GLU A 71 13.23 -20.44 0.28
N GLU A 72 14.50 -20.61 0.68
CA GLU A 72 14.87 -21.50 1.78
C GLU A 72 14.43 -20.95 3.14
N GLU A 73 14.43 -19.62 3.31
CA GLU A 73 14.01 -18.93 4.53
C GLU A 73 12.49 -18.63 4.55
N ARG A 74 11.76 -18.97 3.47
CA ARG A 74 10.35 -18.61 3.28
C ARG A 74 9.48 -19.02 4.47
N ASP A 75 9.61 -20.25 4.95
CA ASP A 75 8.78 -20.78 6.03
C ASP A 75 9.01 -20.04 7.37
N THR A 76 10.18 -19.45 7.54
CA THR A 76 10.52 -18.62 8.70
C THR A 76 10.06 -17.16 8.48
N LEU A 77 10.22 -16.62 7.28
CA LEU A 77 9.92 -15.22 6.99
C LEU A 77 8.40 -14.94 6.87
N LEU A 78 7.60 -15.86 6.31
CA LEU A 78 6.17 -15.62 6.12
C LEU A 78 5.41 -15.34 7.43
N PRO A 79 5.58 -16.11 8.52
CA PRO A 79 4.93 -15.80 9.80
C PRO A 79 5.32 -14.42 10.34
N LEU A 80 6.59 -14.03 10.23
CA LEU A 80 7.07 -12.72 10.69
C LEU A 80 6.48 -11.56 9.87
N LEU A 81 6.37 -11.74 8.55
CA LEU A 81 5.69 -10.78 7.67
C LEU A 81 4.18 -10.69 7.97
N GLU A 82 3.55 -11.80 8.39
CA GLU A 82 2.17 -11.81 8.83
C GLU A 82 1.98 -11.02 10.14
N GLU A 83 2.88 -11.18 11.11
CA GLU A 83 2.90 -10.38 12.34
C GLU A 83 3.09 -8.88 12.08
N LEU A 84 3.83 -8.51 11.03
CA LEU A 84 3.95 -7.13 10.55
C LEU A 84 2.69 -6.63 9.82
N GLY A 85 1.68 -7.48 9.59
CA GLY A 85 0.45 -7.10 8.92
C GLY A 85 0.53 -7.04 7.39
N CYS A 86 1.47 -7.77 6.78
CA CYS A 86 1.69 -7.73 5.33
C CYS A 86 0.62 -8.43 4.50
N PHE A 87 -0.27 -9.23 5.10
CA PHE A 87 -1.18 -10.09 4.32
C PHE A 87 -2.66 -9.87 4.62
N GLN A 88 -2.98 -9.31 5.80
CA GLN A 88 -4.36 -9.15 6.28
C GLN A 88 -5.06 -7.97 5.60
N THR A 89 -6.38 -8.05 5.52
CA THR A 89 -7.21 -6.90 5.13
C THR A 89 -7.07 -5.78 6.16
N ILE A 90 -6.83 -4.57 5.68
CA ILE A 90 -6.85 -3.34 6.49
C ILE A 90 -8.03 -2.50 6.03
N GLN A 91 -8.99 -2.28 6.94
CA GLN A 91 -10.22 -1.52 6.69
C GLN A 91 -10.10 -0.09 7.19
N ALA A 92 -10.94 0.80 6.63
CA ALA A 92 -11.04 2.18 7.06
C ALA A 92 -11.54 2.28 8.52
N LYS A 93 -10.89 3.14 9.31
CA LYS A 93 -11.21 3.41 10.73
C LYS A 93 -12.30 4.46 10.90
N HIS A 94 -12.44 5.37 9.92
CA HIS A 94 -13.43 6.46 9.95
C HIS A 94 -14.52 6.23 8.90
N ASN A 95 -15.65 6.90 9.08
CA ASN A 95 -16.79 6.74 8.17
C ASN A 95 -16.86 7.80 7.08
N HIS A 96 -15.99 8.81 7.10
CA HIS A 96 -15.97 9.87 6.09
C HIS A 96 -14.55 10.38 5.83
N TYR A 97 -14.24 10.57 4.55
CA TYR A 97 -12.99 11.14 4.06
C TYR A 97 -13.25 12.13 2.93
N THR A 98 -12.42 13.16 2.83
CA THR A 98 -12.47 14.11 1.72
C THR A 98 -12.11 13.41 0.40
N TYR A 99 -11.10 12.55 0.42
CA TYR A 99 -10.60 11.89 -0.78
C TYR A 99 -10.52 10.38 -0.61
N ALA A 100 -11.03 9.64 -1.60
CA ALA A 100 -10.72 8.24 -1.85
C ALA A 100 -9.64 8.17 -2.92
N VAL A 101 -8.41 7.83 -2.56
CA VAL A 101 -7.25 7.86 -3.46
C VAL A 101 -6.88 6.44 -3.90
N ILE A 102 -7.00 6.14 -5.19
CA ILE A 102 -6.65 4.83 -5.75
C ILE A 102 -5.28 4.92 -6.41
N LEU A 103 -4.34 4.14 -5.91
CA LEU A 103 -2.99 4.09 -6.45
C LEU A 103 -2.93 3.24 -7.72
N GLY A 104 -2.17 3.67 -8.72
CA GLY A 104 -1.93 2.92 -9.95
C GLY A 104 -1.17 1.61 -9.74
N ALA A 105 -1.43 0.63 -10.58
CA ALA A 105 -0.82 -0.71 -10.55
C ALA A 105 -1.12 -1.49 -11.84
N LEU A 106 -0.80 -2.78 -11.89
CA LEU A 106 -1.32 -3.68 -12.91
C LEU A 106 -2.84 -3.78 -12.82
N ARG A 107 -3.52 -4.02 -13.95
CA ARG A 107 -4.98 -4.12 -14.06
C ARG A 107 -5.63 -4.95 -12.94
N SER A 108 -5.10 -6.14 -12.68
CA SER A 108 -5.66 -7.02 -11.63
C SER A 108 -5.58 -6.43 -10.22
N SER A 109 -4.53 -5.65 -9.95
CA SER A 109 -4.38 -4.95 -8.66
C SER A 109 -5.27 -3.73 -8.58
N VAL A 110 -5.42 -2.98 -9.69
CA VAL A 110 -6.37 -1.86 -9.78
C VAL A 110 -7.80 -2.34 -9.56
N GLN A 111 -8.20 -3.45 -10.21
CA GLN A 111 -9.51 -4.04 -9.99
C GLN A 111 -9.74 -4.36 -8.51
N LYS A 112 -8.80 -5.04 -7.84
CA LYS A 112 -8.91 -5.35 -6.41
C LYS A 112 -9.05 -4.09 -5.54
N ARG A 113 -8.35 -3.00 -5.88
CA ARG A 113 -8.43 -1.72 -5.15
C ARG A 113 -9.78 -1.05 -5.33
N ILE A 114 -10.32 -1.06 -6.55
CA ILE A 114 -11.66 -0.50 -6.84
C ILE A 114 -12.75 -1.36 -6.19
N ASP A 115 -12.66 -2.69 -6.28
CA ASP A 115 -13.59 -3.59 -5.60
C ASP A 115 -13.58 -3.37 -4.09
N PHE A 116 -12.40 -3.14 -3.51
CA PHE A 116 -12.28 -2.87 -2.08
C PHE A 116 -12.85 -1.49 -1.69
N LEU A 117 -12.67 -0.47 -2.54
CA LEU A 117 -13.33 0.83 -2.38
C LEU A 117 -14.85 0.69 -2.38
N VAL A 118 -15.40 -0.12 -3.29
CA VAL A 118 -16.84 -0.42 -3.32
C VAL A 118 -17.28 -1.13 -2.03
N GLN A 119 -16.50 -2.09 -1.52
CA GLN A 119 -16.79 -2.77 -0.25
C GLN A 119 -16.80 -1.79 0.93
N GLU A 120 -15.83 -0.87 1.02
CA GLU A 120 -15.79 0.17 2.06
C GLU A 120 -17.00 1.12 1.95
N TRP A 121 -17.40 1.50 0.72
CA TRP A 121 -18.62 2.28 0.50
C TRP A 121 -19.88 1.55 0.96
N LEU A 122 -20.02 0.26 0.64
CA LEU A 122 -21.14 -0.57 1.08
C LEU A 122 -21.14 -0.79 2.59
N ARG A 123 -19.97 -0.82 3.22
CA ARG A 123 -19.79 -0.86 4.68
C ARG A 123 -20.22 0.44 5.38
N GLY A 124 -20.40 1.53 4.64
CA GLY A 124 -20.87 2.82 5.15
C GLY A 124 -19.84 3.94 5.13
N VAL A 125 -18.64 3.71 4.63
CA VAL A 125 -17.63 4.76 4.43
C VAL A 125 -18.06 5.67 3.28
N ARG A 126 -17.81 6.97 3.40
CA ARG A 126 -18.18 7.99 2.41
C ARG A 126 -16.99 8.85 2.03
N PHE A 127 -17.02 9.33 0.79
CA PHE A 127 -15.98 10.18 0.21
C PHE A 127 -16.62 11.37 -0.50
N ASP A 128 -15.92 12.50 -0.55
CA ASP A 128 -16.37 13.66 -1.33
C ASP A 128 -15.84 13.59 -2.77
N HIS A 129 -14.63 13.05 -2.97
CA HIS A 129 -13.94 12.94 -4.25
C HIS A 129 -13.25 11.59 -4.40
N VAL A 130 -13.14 11.12 -5.63
CA VAL A 130 -12.27 9.99 -5.99
C VAL A 130 -11.05 10.52 -6.73
N VAL A 131 -9.86 10.05 -6.41
CA VAL A 131 -8.60 10.45 -7.03
C VAL A 131 -7.89 9.21 -7.57
N PHE A 132 -7.50 9.23 -8.84
CA PHE A 132 -6.61 8.23 -9.41
C PHE A 132 -5.20 8.79 -9.47
N LEU A 133 -4.28 8.18 -8.73
CA LEU A 133 -2.84 8.44 -8.89
C LEU A 133 -2.26 7.40 -9.85
N THR A 134 -2.16 7.76 -11.09
CA THR A 134 -1.81 6.88 -12.21
C THR A 134 -0.62 7.42 -12.99
N GLY A 135 -0.20 6.71 -14.03
CA GLY A 135 0.92 7.13 -14.87
C GLY A 135 0.78 6.73 -16.33
N THR A 136 1.55 7.40 -17.18
CA THR A 136 1.56 7.22 -18.63
C THR A 136 2.24 5.93 -19.11
N ARG A 137 2.59 5.00 -18.20
CA ARG A 137 3.24 3.75 -18.59
C ARG A 137 2.39 2.96 -19.59
N LYS A 138 3.05 2.32 -20.54
CA LYS A 138 2.40 1.36 -21.43
C LYS A 138 1.94 0.13 -20.69
N LEU A 139 0.82 -0.42 -21.12
CA LEU A 139 0.28 -1.66 -20.58
C LEU A 139 1.12 -2.86 -21.02
N LEU A 140 1.21 -3.85 -20.13
CA LEU A 140 1.86 -5.11 -20.42
C LEU A 140 0.88 -6.07 -21.13
N PRO A 141 1.34 -6.97 -22.00
CA PRO A 141 0.45 -7.95 -22.66
C PRO A 141 -0.40 -8.75 -21.67
N LYS A 142 0.13 -9.07 -20.49
CA LYS A 142 -0.59 -9.80 -19.43
C LYS A 142 -1.74 -9.01 -18.78
N GLU A 143 -1.88 -7.72 -19.07
CA GLU A 143 -3.00 -6.90 -18.57
C GLU A 143 -4.25 -7.05 -19.45
N GLU A 144 -4.12 -7.70 -20.61
CA GLU A 144 -5.23 -8.05 -21.51
C GLU A 144 -6.16 -6.88 -21.87
N CYS A 145 -5.57 -5.74 -22.16
CA CYS A 145 -6.25 -4.51 -22.56
C CYS A 145 -5.82 -4.05 -23.96
N PRO A 146 -6.12 -4.81 -25.04
CA PRO A 146 -5.53 -4.59 -26.35
C PRO A 146 -5.88 -3.25 -27.00
N ASN A 147 -6.95 -2.59 -26.55
CA ASN A 147 -7.42 -1.32 -27.11
C ASN A 147 -7.06 -0.11 -26.22
N LEU A 148 -6.30 -0.31 -25.16
CA LEU A 148 -5.90 0.74 -24.24
C LEU A 148 -4.37 0.93 -24.31
N CYS A 149 -3.93 2.18 -24.22
CA CYS A 149 -2.52 2.52 -24.42
C CYS A 149 -1.75 2.77 -23.13
N SER A 150 -2.44 3.18 -22.05
CA SER A 150 -1.80 3.61 -20.83
C SER A 150 -2.48 3.04 -19.57
N GLU A 151 -1.74 3.12 -18.45
CA GLU A 151 -2.29 2.78 -17.14
C GLU A 151 -3.48 3.66 -16.78
N THR A 152 -3.44 4.94 -17.16
CA THR A 152 -4.53 5.88 -16.94
C THR A 152 -5.81 5.42 -17.63
N GLU A 153 -5.75 5.14 -18.94
CA GLU A 153 -6.90 4.62 -19.70
C GLU A 153 -7.41 3.30 -19.11
N MET A 154 -6.51 2.43 -18.65
CA MET A 154 -6.90 1.17 -18.02
C MET A 154 -7.62 1.40 -16.70
N MET A 155 -7.17 2.33 -15.85
CA MET A 155 -7.84 2.64 -14.59
C MET A 155 -9.24 3.22 -14.81
N GLU A 156 -9.39 4.15 -15.75
CA GLU A 156 -10.68 4.70 -16.14
C GLU A 156 -11.62 3.61 -16.70
N TYR A 157 -11.09 2.73 -17.55
CA TYR A 157 -11.85 1.59 -18.07
C TYR A 157 -12.32 0.67 -16.94
N VAL A 158 -11.44 0.26 -16.03
CA VAL A 158 -11.82 -0.59 -14.88
C VAL A 158 -12.89 0.09 -14.03
N TRP A 159 -12.76 1.39 -13.76
CA TRP A 159 -13.78 2.16 -13.05
C TRP A 159 -15.15 2.12 -13.73
N THR A 160 -15.18 2.32 -15.06
CA THR A 160 -16.44 2.30 -15.81
C THR A 160 -17.10 0.93 -15.86
N GLN A 161 -16.30 -0.16 -15.86
CA GLN A 161 -16.79 -1.55 -15.93
C GLN A 161 -17.15 -2.13 -14.56
N THR A 162 -16.66 -1.54 -13.48
CA THR A 162 -16.95 -2.08 -12.13
C THR A 162 -18.39 -1.75 -11.73
N GLU A 163 -19.11 -2.77 -11.27
CA GLU A 163 -20.45 -2.60 -10.69
C GLU A 163 -20.33 -1.90 -9.32
N MET A 164 -21.01 -0.77 -9.18
CA MET A 164 -21.00 0.00 -7.94
C MET A 164 -22.26 0.85 -7.84
N PRO A 165 -22.65 1.30 -6.61
CA PRO A 165 -23.78 2.22 -6.45
C PRO A 165 -23.60 3.51 -7.24
N ASP A 166 -24.68 4.00 -7.86
CA ASP A 166 -24.67 5.25 -8.64
C ASP A 166 -24.18 6.44 -7.82
N THR A 167 -24.48 6.47 -6.53
CA THR A 167 -24.02 7.51 -5.62
C THR A 167 -22.49 7.54 -5.44
N LEU A 168 -21.81 6.41 -5.59
CA LEU A 168 -20.36 6.32 -5.63
C LEU A 168 -19.83 6.66 -7.02
N LYS A 169 -20.44 6.08 -8.06
CA LYS A 169 -20.01 6.22 -9.46
C LYS A 169 -20.04 7.67 -9.96
N ASN A 170 -20.98 8.47 -9.44
CA ASN A 170 -21.17 9.87 -9.79
C ASN A 170 -20.38 10.86 -8.93
N LEU A 171 -19.51 10.40 -8.03
CA LEU A 171 -18.60 11.31 -7.30
C LEU A 171 -17.64 12.00 -8.26
N PRO A 172 -17.22 13.24 -7.97
CA PRO A 172 -16.16 13.90 -8.71
C PRO A 172 -14.91 13.04 -8.78
N LEU A 173 -14.46 12.70 -10.00
CA LEU A 173 -13.26 11.93 -10.28
C LEU A 173 -12.12 12.85 -10.73
N ILE A 174 -11.01 12.82 -10.02
CA ILE A 174 -9.77 13.52 -10.34
C ILE A 174 -8.77 12.50 -10.86
N VAL A 175 -8.33 12.63 -12.09
CA VAL A 175 -7.33 11.74 -12.69
C VAL A 175 -6.00 12.48 -12.77
N VAL A 176 -4.98 11.92 -12.08
CA VAL A 176 -3.61 12.45 -12.05
C VAL A 176 -2.75 11.54 -12.91
N ASP A 177 -2.53 11.95 -14.17
CA ASP A 177 -1.73 11.22 -15.14
C ASP A 177 -0.26 11.68 -15.10
N SER A 178 0.60 10.94 -14.38
CA SER A 178 1.99 11.31 -14.16
C SER A 178 2.92 10.75 -15.23
N PRO A 179 3.88 11.54 -15.72
CA PRO A 179 4.92 11.02 -16.60
C PRO A 179 5.83 10.03 -15.85
N PRO A 180 6.62 9.23 -16.58
CA PRO A 180 7.64 8.39 -15.96
C PRO A 180 8.58 9.22 -15.07
N ALA A 181 8.93 8.69 -13.91
CA ALA A 181 9.94 9.32 -13.05
C ALA A 181 11.30 9.37 -13.75
N PRO A 182 12.16 10.37 -13.48
CA PRO A 182 13.47 10.51 -14.11
C PRO A 182 14.28 9.19 -14.05
N GLY A 183 14.75 8.72 -15.23
CA GLY A 183 15.52 7.49 -15.36
C GLY A 183 14.70 6.19 -15.17
N ARG A 184 13.39 6.25 -15.23
CA ARG A 184 12.48 5.11 -15.13
C ARG A 184 11.49 5.06 -16.29
N ASP A 185 10.96 3.88 -16.57
CA ASP A 185 9.96 3.68 -17.62
C ASP A 185 8.53 3.94 -17.15
N ARG A 186 8.36 4.32 -15.87
CA ARG A 186 7.04 4.53 -15.25
C ARG A 186 7.10 5.55 -14.11
N ALA A 187 5.95 6.11 -13.77
CA ALA A 187 5.75 6.87 -12.55
C ALA A 187 5.96 5.98 -11.31
N THR A 188 6.33 6.60 -10.21
CA THR A 188 6.41 5.99 -8.88
C THR A 188 5.30 6.55 -8.01
N THR A 189 4.99 5.89 -6.88
CA THR A 189 4.02 6.44 -5.90
C THR A 189 4.42 7.87 -5.49
N GLU A 190 5.71 8.12 -5.27
CA GLU A 190 6.23 9.45 -4.94
C GLU A 190 5.94 10.48 -6.04
N SER A 191 6.27 10.17 -7.31
CA SER A 191 6.05 11.11 -8.43
C SER A 191 4.57 11.37 -8.69
N THR A 192 3.70 10.38 -8.49
CA THR A 192 2.24 10.58 -8.64
C THR A 192 1.66 11.46 -7.53
N VAL A 193 2.20 11.35 -6.31
CA VAL A 193 1.83 12.24 -5.20
C VAL A 193 2.24 13.68 -5.52
N PHE A 194 3.46 13.92 -5.97
CA PHE A 194 3.89 15.26 -6.34
C PHE A 194 3.06 15.85 -7.47
N ALA A 195 2.76 15.05 -8.51
CA ALA A 195 1.89 15.51 -9.59
C ALA A 195 0.48 15.88 -9.08
N TRP A 196 -0.05 15.17 -8.09
CA TRP A 196 -1.32 15.54 -7.47
C TRP A 196 -1.20 16.83 -6.66
N LEU A 197 -0.13 17.00 -5.87
CA LEU A 197 0.09 18.22 -5.08
C LEU A 197 0.29 19.47 -5.97
N GLU A 198 0.85 19.32 -7.18
CA GLU A 198 0.94 20.40 -8.17
C GLU A 198 -0.44 20.93 -8.61
N LEU A 199 -1.49 20.11 -8.53
CA LEU A 199 -2.88 20.53 -8.77
C LEU A 199 -3.46 21.34 -7.59
N SER A 200 -2.69 21.55 -6.53
CA SER A 200 -3.09 22.29 -5.33
C SER A 200 -4.41 21.82 -4.69
N PRO A 201 -4.55 20.51 -4.39
CA PRO A 201 -5.75 20.00 -3.74
C PRO A 201 -5.96 20.65 -2.37
N LEU A 202 -7.20 20.86 -1.98
CA LEU A 202 -7.52 21.38 -0.65
C LEU A 202 -7.09 20.35 0.43
N PRO A 203 -6.52 20.79 1.55
CA PRO A 203 -6.24 19.91 2.67
C PRO A 203 -7.47 19.13 3.14
N GLY A 204 -7.26 17.86 3.54
CA GLY A 204 -8.36 17.02 3.97
C GLY A 204 -7.92 15.61 4.37
N SER A 205 -8.90 14.77 4.71
CA SER A 205 -8.68 13.37 5.02
C SER A 205 -8.63 12.52 3.76
N CYS A 206 -7.61 11.67 3.65
CA CYS A 206 -7.37 10.81 2.51
C CYS A 206 -7.44 9.34 2.92
N LEU A 207 -8.36 8.58 2.35
CA LEU A 207 -8.36 7.13 2.40
C LEU A 207 -7.67 6.62 1.15
N ILE A 208 -6.52 5.99 1.34
CA ILE A 208 -5.67 5.52 0.24
C ILE A 208 -5.92 4.04 0.01
N PHE A 209 -6.33 3.69 -1.21
CA PHE A 209 -6.58 2.30 -1.61
C PHE A 209 -5.33 1.69 -2.25
N SER A 210 -4.70 0.82 -1.49
CA SER A 210 -3.59 -0.02 -1.87
C SER A 210 -4.05 -1.49 -1.95
N SER A 211 -3.12 -2.41 -1.91
CA SER A 211 -3.34 -3.87 -1.81
C SER A 211 -2.15 -4.50 -1.10
N GLN A 212 -2.43 -5.56 -0.31
CA GLN A 212 -1.34 -6.29 0.32
C GLN A 212 -0.42 -6.97 -0.71
N PRO A 213 0.89 -7.05 -0.42
CA PRO A 213 1.60 -6.67 0.81
C PRO A 213 2.09 -5.20 0.84
N TYR A 214 1.62 -4.34 -0.06
CA TYR A 214 2.19 -3.02 -0.33
C TYR A 214 1.60 -1.90 0.55
N VAL A 215 0.59 -2.18 1.37
CA VAL A 215 -0.11 -1.16 2.18
C VAL A 215 0.86 -0.38 3.06
N GLY A 216 1.67 -1.07 3.88
CA GLY A 216 2.62 -0.42 4.79
C GLY A 216 3.67 0.43 4.07
N TYR A 217 4.26 -0.12 2.98
CA TYR A 217 5.22 0.61 2.15
C TYR A 217 4.62 1.86 1.51
N GLN A 218 3.40 1.77 0.98
CA GLN A 218 2.75 2.91 0.33
C GLN A 218 2.28 3.95 1.34
N ASP A 219 1.82 3.52 2.52
CA ASP A 219 1.52 4.43 3.63
C ASP A 219 2.75 5.25 4.05
N ALA A 220 3.89 4.58 4.23
CA ALA A 220 5.13 5.24 4.61
C ALA A 220 5.60 6.30 3.59
N ILE A 221 5.51 6.01 2.28
CA ILE A 221 5.81 7.01 1.23
C ILE A 221 4.88 8.22 1.34
N LEU A 222 3.57 7.97 1.48
CA LEU A 222 2.57 9.03 1.52
C LEU A 222 2.81 9.93 2.73
N ARG A 223 3.07 9.36 3.91
CA ARG A 223 3.40 10.15 5.12
C ARG A 223 4.68 10.97 4.96
N ALA A 224 5.70 10.42 4.30
CA ALA A 224 6.96 11.12 4.07
C ALA A 224 6.87 12.23 3.00
N ARG A 225 5.83 12.26 2.15
CA ARG A 225 5.76 13.14 0.97
C ARG A 225 4.56 14.07 0.95
N MET A 226 3.47 13.72 1.62
CA MET A 226 2.31 14.60 1.70
C MET A 226 2.46 15.60 2.85
N PRO A 227 2.01 16.85 2.66
CA PRO A 227 1.97 17.84 3.74
C PRO A 227 1.15 17.35 4.94
N HIS A 228 1.55 17.67 6.16
CA HIS A 228 0.84 17.31 7.40
C HIS A 228 -0.60 17.84 7.49
N THR A 229 -1.00 18.73 6.59
CA THR A 229 -2.38 19.19 6.46
C THR A 229 -3.32 18.13 5.88
N PHE A 230 -2.78 17.04 5.34
CA PHE A 230 -3.54 15.87 4.90
C PHE A 230 -3.48 14.77 5.96
N MET A 231 -4.65 14.31 6.41
CA MET A 231 -4.74 13.13 7.27
C MET A 231 -4.77 11.88 6.39
N ILE A 232 -3.77 11.02 6.51
CA ILE A 232 -3.60 9.84 5.65
C ILE A 232 -3.97 8.58 6.41
N GLU A 233 -4.81 7.77 5.80
CA GLU A 233 -5.07 6.40 6.19
C GLU A 233 -4.98 5.51 4.95
N THR A 234 -4.16 4.45 5.02
CA THR A 234 -3.95 3.53 3.89
C THR A 234 -4.58 2.19 4.21
N VAL A 235 -5.41 1.71 3.29
CA VAL A 235 -6.18 0.47 3.42
C VAL A 235 -5.96 -0.45 2.22
N GLY A 236 -6.35 -1.71 2.36
CA GLY A 236 -6.27 -2.64 1.24
C GLY A 236 -6.78 -4.03 1.58
N PRO A 237 -7.22 -4.79 0.57
CA PRO A 237 -7.65 -6.16 0.74
C PRO A 237 -6.47 -7.07 1.05
N GLU A 238 -6.78 -8.21 1.67
CA GLU A 238 -5.83 -9.29 1.90
C GLU A 238 -5.15 -9.75 0.60
N GLY A 239 -3.96 -10.32 0.72
CA GLY A 239 -3.24 -10.89 -0.42
C GLY A 239 -1.73 -10.90 -0.27
N GLY A 240 -1.06 -11.31 -1.33
CA GLY A 240 0.40 -11.26 -1.44
C GLY A 240 1.13 -12.46 -0.85
N ARG A 241 0.48 -13.37 -0.13
CA ARG A 241 1.12 -14.53 0.50
C ARG A 241 1.78 -15.46 -0.52
N ASP A 242 1.22 -15.54 -1.73
CA ASP A 242 1.73 -16.38 -2.84
C ASP A 242 2.84 -15.72 -3.65
N LEU A 243 3.18 -14.47 -3.35
CA LEU A 243 4.27 -13.79 -4.05
C LEU A 243 5.62 -14.44 -3.69
N PRO A 244 6.59 -14.42 -4.64
CA PRO A 244 7.97 -14.81 -4.36
C PRO A 244 8.54 -14.07 -3.15
N THR A 245 9.29 -14.79 -2.31
CA THR A 245 9.86 -14.25 -1.08
C THR A 245 10.74 -13.04 -1.35
N SER A 246 11.46 -13.05 -2.46
CA SER A 246 12.27 -11.91 -2.90
C SER A 246 11.47 -10.62 -3.14
N ILE A 247 10.21 -10.72 -3.62
CA ILE A 247 9.32 -9.56 -3.79
C ILE A 247 8.85 -9.05 -2.43
N LEU A 248 8.51 -9.96 -1.52
CA LEU A 248 8.10 -9.61 -0.16
C LEU A 248 9.22 -8.87 0.58
N MET A 249 10.44 -9.37 0.46
CA MET A 249 11.62 -8.77 1.10
C MET A 249 12.05 -7.44 0.47
N ASP A 250 11.94 -7.29 -0.85
CA ASP A 250 12.13 -6.00 -1.53
C ASP A 250 11.09 -4.96 -1.07
N ASN A 251 9.84 -5.40 -0.89
CA ASN A 251 8.77 -4.53 -0.36
C ASN A 251 9.07 -4.11 1.09
N LEU A 252 9.48 -5.04 1.96
CA LEU A 252 9.85 -4.75 3.34
C LEU A 252 11.03 -3.76 3.42
N ALA A 253 12.06 -3.96 2.60
CA ALA A 253 13.21 -3.06 2.55
C ALA A 253 12.81 -1.62 2.16
N LYS A 254 11.88 -1.47 1.22
CA LYS A 254 11.31 -0.18 0.83
C LYS A 254 10.44 0.40 1.94
N TRP A 255 9.64 -0.43 2.60
CA TRP A 255 8.80 0.00 3.71
C TRP A 255 9.65 0.57 4.85
N LEU A 256 10.68 -0.16 5.31
CA LEU A 256 11.58 0.32 6.36
C LEU A 256 12.27 1.63 5.97
N HIS A 257 12.77 1.72 4.74
CA HIS A 257 13.42 2.93 4.24
C HIS A 257 12.50 4.16 4.35
N TRP A 258 11.25 4.05 3.90
CA TRP A 258 10.30 5.16 3.94
C TRP A 258 9.76 5.43 5.34
N SER A 259 9.67 4.42 6.22
CA SER A 259 9.27 4.62 7.61
C SER A 259 10.28 5.46 8.38
N VAL A 260 11.58 5.25 8.14
CA VAL A 260 12.63 6.10 8.75
C VAL A 260 12.50 7.54 8.24
N LEU A 261 12.34 7.75 6.95
CA LEU A 261 12.18 9.10 6.37
C LEU A 261 10.91 9.82 6.82
N SER A 262 9.83 9.09 7.11
CA SER A 262 8.58 9.69 7.59
C SER A 262 8.65 10.13 9.06
N ASN A 263 9.53 9.55 9.85
CA ASN A 263 9.74 9.93 11.25
C ASN A 263 10.63 11.17 11.42
N ASP A 264 11.44 11.49 10.39
CA ASP A 264 12.33 12.66 10.37
C ASP A 264 11.62 13.94 9.84
N SER A 265 10.36 13.81 9.37
CA SER A 265 9.58 14.88 8.73
C SER A 265 8.59 15.51 9.69
#